data_73d6e9b0431240256086afe4c0c3250d
#
_entry.id   73d6e9b0431240256086afe4c0c3250d
#
_cell.length_a   1.000
_cell.length_b   1.000
_cell.length_c   1.000
_cell.angle_alpha   90.00
_cell.angle_beta   90.00
_cell.angle_gamma   90.00
#
_symmetry.space_group_name_H-M   'P 1'
#
loop_
_entity.id
_entity.type
_entity.pdbx_description
1 polymer ?
#
loop_
_entity_poly.entity_id
_entity_poly.type
_entity_poly.pdbx_seq_one_letter_code
_entity_poly.pdbx_strand_id
1 'polypeptide(L)' 'MDKKQAIEKAGSAMALAKLLGITRQAISQWGDDVPAARLWQLKALRPKWFK' A
#
# COMPACT_ATOMS: atom_id res chain seq x y z
N MET A 1 1.58 3.95 8.43
CA MET A 1 2.19 2.71 7.87
C MET A 1 3.26 3.07 6.87
N ASP A 2 4.42 2.45 6.99
CA ASP A 2 5.52 2.65 6.05
C ASP A 2 5.20 2.01 4.70
N LYS A 3 5.71 2.61 3.64
CA LYS A 3 5.63 2.00 2.31
C LYS A 3 6.21 0.59 2.33
N LYS A 4 7.35 0.41 2.99
CA LYS A 4 8.01 -0.87 3.08
C LYS A 4 7.14 -1.93 3.76
N GLN A 5 6.47 -1.55 4.84
CA GLN A 5 5.55 -2.45 5.54
C GLN A 5 4.39 -2.85 4.65
N ALA A 6 3.83 -1.91 3.90
CA ALA A 6 2.73 -2.20 2.99
C ALA A 6 3.15 -3.17 1.91
N ILE A 7 4.34 -2.98 1.34
CA ILE A 7 4.88 -3.89 0.33
C ILE A 7 5.09 -5.30 0.90
N GLU A 8 5.64 -5.37 2.11
CA GLU A 8 5.86 -6.67 2.78
C GLU A 8 4.54 -7.39 3.03
N LYS A 9 3.52 -6.67 3.50
CA LYS A 9 2.22 -7.27 3.77
C LYS A 9 1.53 -7.74 2.50
N ALA A 10 1.70 -7.03 1.39
CA ALA A 10 1.12 -7.42 0.11
C ALA A 10 1.93 -8.52 -0.59
N GLY A 11 3.20 -8.66 -0.23
CA GLY A 11 4.10 -9.63 -0.83
C GLY A 11 5.08 -9.02 -1.80
N SER A 12 4.69 -7.99 -2.53
CA SER A 12 5.56 -7.27 -3.47
C SER A 12 4.94 -5.92 -3.82
N ALA A 13 5.73 -5.04 -4.42
CA ALA A 13 5.23 -3.75 -4.89
C ALA A 13 4.17 -3.94 -5.98
N MET A 14 4.36 -4.92 -6.85
CA MET A 14 3.38 -5.22 -7.89
C MET A 14 2.07 -5.70 -7.29
N ALA A 15 2.11 -6.57 -6.29
CA ALA A 15 0.92 -7.06 -5.62
C ALA A 15 0.18 -5.92 -4.92
N LEU A 16 0.91 -5.01 -4.29
CA LEU A 16 0.33 -3.85 -3.64
C LEU A 16 -0.33 -2.92 -4.67
N ALA A 17 0.32 -2.69 -5.80
CA ALA A 17 -0.24 -1.88 -6.87
C ALA A 17 -1.55 -2.45 -7.40
N LYS A 18 -1.59 -3.76 -7.63
CA LYS A 18 -2.80 -4.43 -8.09
C LYS A 18 -3.93 -4.34 -7.07
N LEU A 19 -3.59 -4.48 -5.80
CA LEU A 19 -4.57 -4.37 -4.72
C LEU A 19 -5.22 -2.99 -4.69
N LEU A 20 -4.41 -1.95 -4.88
CA LEU A 20 -4.88 -0.57 -4.83
C LEU A 20 -5.43 -0.05 -6.17
N GLY A 21 -5.24 -0.79 -7.24
CA GLY A 21 -5.67 -0.36 -8.56
C GLY A 21 -4.80 0.75 -9.14
N ILE A 22 -3.54 0.79 -8.78
CA ILE A 22 -2.58 1.79 -9.24
C ILE A 22 -1.38 1.12 -9.89
N THR A 23 -0.48 1.91 -10.46
CA THR A 23 0.73 1.37 -11.05
C THR A 23 1.82 1.23 -9.99
N ARG A 24 2.78 0.34 -10.25
CA ARG A 24 3.94 0.18 -9.38
C ARG A 24 4.76 1.48 -9.33
N GLN A 25 4.78 2.22 -10.43
CA GLN A 25 5.46 3.49 -10.52
C GLN A 25 4.85 4.50 -9.54
N ALA A 26 3.54 4.48 -9.38
CA ALA A 26 2.86 5.34 -8.42
C ALA A 26 3.33 5.05 -7.00
N ILE A 27 3.53 3.77 -6.66
CA ILE A 27 4.06 3.38 -5.36
C ILE A 27 5.48 3.93 -5.18
N SER A 28 6.29 3.86 -6.21
CA SER A 28 7.68 4.38 -6.16
C SER A 28 7.74 5.87 -5.90
N GLN A 29 6.68 6.60 -6.28
CA GLN A 29 6.60 8.03 -6.08
C GLN A 29 6.21 8.42 -4.64
N TRP A 30 5.72 7.46 -3.86
CA TRP A 30 5.48 7.70 -2.45
C TRP A 30 6.83 7.93 -1.77
N GLY A 31 6.86 8.74 -0.74
CA GLY A 31 8.05 8.84 0.10
C GLY A 31 8.23 7.58 0.93
N ASP A 32 8.57 7.76 2.19
CA ASP A 32 8.76 6.61 3.09
C ASP A 32 7.43 6.08 3.62
N ASP A 33 6.36 6.88 3.54
CA ASP A 33 5.06 6.54 4.09
C ASP A 33 4.02 6.37 3.01
N VAL A 34 3.01 5.54 3.31
CA VAL A 34 1.84 5.40 2.45
C VAL A 34 1.00 6.68 2.55
N PRO A 35 0.59 7.28 1.42
CA PRO A 35 -0.27 8.46 1.46
C PRO A 35 -1.58 8.18 2.20
N ALA A 36 -2.11 9.21 2.87
CA ALA A 36 -3.32 9.07 3.67
C ALA A 36 -4.49 8.49 2.87
N ALA A 37 -4.68 8.95 1.64
CA ALA A 37 -5.77 8.45 0.79
C ALA A 37 -5.63 6.95 0.53
N ARG A 38 -4.41 6.49 0.30
CA ARG A 38 -4.17 5.05 0.06
C ARG A 38 -4.25 4.27 1.36
N LEU A 39 -3.85 4.89 2.47
CA LEU A 39 -3.96 4.27 3.78
C LEU A 39 -5.42 3.95 4.11
N TRP A 40 -6.33 4.90 3.86
CA TRP A 40 -7.76 4.66 4.05
C TRP A 40 -8.27 3.53 3.15
N GLN A 41 -7.82 3.51 1.90
CA GLN A 41 -8.19 2.45 0.97
C GLN A 41 -7.72 1.08 1.49
N LEU A 42 -6.50 1.01 2.00
CA LEU A 42 -5.96 -0.24 2.57
C LEU A 42 -6.76 -0.67 3.79
N LYS A 43 -7.16 0.26 4.63
CA LYS A 43 -7.98 -0.07 5.80
C LYS A 43 -9.31 -0.70 5.39
N ALA A 44 -9.88 -0.23 4.29
CA ALA A 44 -11.14 -0.79 3.78
C ALA A 44 -10.91 -2.16 3.15
N LEU A 45 -9.80 -2.32 2.41
CA LEU A 45 -9.53 -3.56 1.68
C LEU A 45 -8.91 -4.65 2.55
N ARG A 46 -8.08 -4.25 3.49
CA ARG A 46 -7.33 -5.19 4.35
C ARG A 46 -7.32 -4.71 5.79
N PRO A 47 -8.47 -4.73 6.46
CA PRO A 47 -8.54 -4.26 7.85
C PRO A 47 -7.62 -5.02 8.78
N LYS A 48 -7.31 -6.27 8.44
CA LYS A 48 -6.42 -7.10 9.28
C LYS A 48 -5.00 -6.56 9.37
N TRP A 49 -4.60 -5.74 8.41
CA TRP A 49 -3.26 -5.16 8.42
C TRP A 49 -3.11 -4.11 9.54
N PHE A 50 -4.20 -3.64 10.07
CA PHE A 50 -4.24 -2.54 11.04
C PHE A 50 -4.71 -2.97 12.42
N LYS A 51 -4.79 -4.22 12.64
CA LYS A 51 -5.17 -4.76 13.94
C LYS A 51 -4.07 -4.60 14.96
#